data_7fe35085b6a2e08f89de8767b6fef519
#
_entry.id   7fe35085b6a2e08f89de8767b6fef519
#
_cell.length_a   1.000
_cell.length_b   1.000
_cell.length_c   1.000
_cell.angle_alpha   90.00
_cell.angle_beta   90.00
_cell.angle_gamma   90.00
#
_symmetry.space_group_name_H-M   'P 1'
#
loop_
_entity.id
_entity.type
_entity.pdbx_description
1 polymer ?
#
loop_
_entity_poly.entity_id
_entity_poly.type
_entity_poly.pdbx_seq_one_letter_code
_entity_poly.pdbx_strand_id
1 'polypeptide(L)'
;IIDNDTLDNLSLNGYYGRFLITVKNFVKAKNLGTNIIRLLLLNMRNSTIKAQTYKPHGSMPPYNEKFDGLRIRLATKAFELMPFAFSPKEARPSLHTLLELYDSFDSAEDILYYYLVNYINQNNTLFVKPQDIGYSDKTFIDLKNRFNEKLLRVNSYYSNYKIIELNGYYTVESYYNATQDVIVKALNLCDINNIEVNNDYSDNSILSVEQKNVLTDCFGNTSIALITGAAGTGKTTIIKEFIKNNSSKRVLCLTTTNTANNNLKIRDFAGEVTYKNISQFEKEKCHEYYDIIIVDEASFVSTQSMNSILRIYSGSVFLLVGDPEQIESIEFGNWFDLLLNLLKDKKVVFSLDIGHRTSIKEMTNIWDVVRLGKKKGILELLAAYEMTEEINDDIFNVKENEVVLCLNYDGLYGINNINRYLQSSNPNIAYEYQQNLYKVSDPIIFITNDYSQYGIYNNLNGKIVEINDKNEIITFKIELFDKMSYIGKLSSEVEVIEEDSKCYAIVEKLKYYTDKYDSDMDTRTKLPFQISYAMSIHKAQGLEFDSVKIVITKESDELVTKNIFYTAVTRAKNKLKIYWQPEVANYVLDNIENSVKSKSVDLLILSEKH
;
A
#
# COMPACT_ATOMS: atom_id res chain seq x y z
N ILE A 1 9.05 0.58 -34.23
CA ILE A 1 10.38 0.21 -34.77
C ILE A 1 10.75 1.28 -35.78
N ILE A 2 11.82 2.03 -35.52
CA ILE A 2 12.32 3.07 -36.43
C ILE A 2 13.31 2.38 -37.37
N ASP A 3 13.11 2.52 -38.68
CA ASP A 3 14.03 1.98 -39.69
C ASP A 3 15.40 2.69 -39.69
N ASN A 4 16.37 2.11 -40.39
CA ASN A 4 17.73 2.64 -40.39
C ASN A 4 17.85 4.01 -41.03
N ASP A 5 17.10 4.25 -42.10
CA ASP A 5 17.15 5.52 -42.84
C ASP A 5 16.55 6.66 -42.02
N THR A 6 15.47 6.39 -41.27
CA THR A 6 14.89 7.34 -40.33
C THR A 6 15.81 7.64 -39.16
N LEU A 7 16.56 6.64 -38.65
CA LEU A 7 17.55 6.83 -37.57
C LEU A 7 18.74 7.64 -38.05
N ASP A 8 19.24 7.39 -39.26
CA ASP A 8 20.36 8.12 -39.83
C ASP A 8 19.99 9.59 -40.13
N ASN A 9 18.79 9.84 -40.58
CA ASN A 9 18.25 11.20 -40.74
C ASN A 9 18.06 11.95 -39.42
N LEU A 10 17.67 11.25 -38.33
CA LEU A 10 17.57 11.82 -36.98
C LEU A 10 18.95 12.05 -36.36
N SER A 11 20.00 11.31 -36.76
CA SER A 11 21.35 11.44 -36.25
C SER A 11 22.05 12.75 -36.67
N LEU A 12 21.65 13.29 -37.80
CA LEU A 12 22.20 14.54 -38.33
C LEU A 12 21.76 15.80 -37.60
N ASN A 13 20.67 15.74 -36.80
CA ASN A 13 20.00 16.94 -36.26
C ASN A 13 19.85 16.99 -34.74
N GLY A 14 20.77 16.43 -33.92
CA GLY A 14 20.77 16.76 -32.50
C GLY A 14 20.95 15.60 -31.52
N TYR A 15 20.84 15.96 -30.27
CA TYR A 15 21.08 15.12 -29.08
C TYR A 15 20.32 13.78 -29.11
N TYR A 16 19.09 13.79 -29.63
CA TYR A 16 18.21 12.64 -29.69
C TYR A 16 18.64 11.56 -30.71
N GLY A 17 19.14 11.95 -31.85
CA GLY A 17 19.60 11.00 -32.88
C GLY A 17 20.80 10.20 -32.38
N ARG A 18 21.78 10.85 -31.75
CA ARG A 18 22.94 10.20 -31.15
C ARG A 18 22.54 9.23 -30.03
N PHE A 19 21.60 9.63 -29.17
CA PHE A 19 21.04 8.78 -28.13
C PHE A 19 20.39 7.52 -28.70
N LEU A 20 19.50 7.65 -29.70
CA LEU A 20 18.81 6.53 -30.33
C LEU A 20 19.78 5.54 -31.03
N ILE A 21 20.86 6.03 -31.65
CA ILE A 21 21.88 5.19 -32.26
C ILE A 21 22.69 4.42 -31.20
N THR A 22 23.09 5.10 -30.13
CA THR A 22 23.79 4.46 -29.00
C THR A 22 22.91 3.36 -28.39
N VAL A 23 21.66 3.65 -28.14
CA VAL A 23 20.67 2.71 -27.64
C VAL A 23 20.48 1.51 -28.59
N LYS A 24 20.32 1.75 -29.89
CA LYS A 24 20.18 0.69 -30.90
C LYS A 24 21.41 -0.25 -30.93
N ASN A 25 22.61 0.33 -30.90
CA ASN A 25 23.83 -0.44 -30.92
C ASN A 25 23.99 -1.28 -29.66
N PHE A 26 23.63 -0.72 -28.51
CA PHE A 26 23.64 -1.41 -27.24
C PHE A 26 22.65 -2.60 -27.20
N VAL A 27 21.37 -2.38 -27.61
CA VAL A 27 20.36 -3.44 -27.69
C VAL A 27 20.82 -4.57 -28.63
N LYS A 28 21.41 -4.24 -29.79
CA LYS A 28 21.96 -5.25 -30.72
C LYS A 28 23.09 -6.06 -30.10
N ALA A 29 23.96 -5.40 -29.34
CA ALA A 29 25.13 -6.05 -28.75
C ALA A 29 24.77 -6.95 -27.56
N LYS A 30 23.84 -6.52 -26.71
CA LYS A 30 23.48 -7.20 -25.45
C LYS A 30 22.16 -8.00 -25.53
N ASN A 31 21.36 -7.82 -26.59
CA ASN A 31 20.01 -8.39 -26.74
C ASN A 31 19.07 -8.11 -25.53
N LEU A 32 19.31 -7.01 -24.83
CA LEU A 32 18.62 -6.57 -23.61
C LEU A 32 18.18 -5.10 -23.75
N GLY A 33 17.27 -4.66 -22.90
CA GLY A 33 16.93 -3.24 -22.77
C GLY A 33 15.79 -2.74 -23.67
N THR A 34 15.08 -3.61 -24.38
CA THR A 34 13.99 -3.22 -25.28
C THR A 34 12.88 -2.48 -24.54
N ASN A 35 12.46 -2.94 -23.36
CA ASN A 35 11.41 -2.30 -22.58
C ASN A 35 11.87 -0.99 -21.93
N ILE A 36 13.13 -0.89 -21.51
CA ILE A 36 13.71 0.37 -21.04
C ILE A 36 13.70 1.42 -22.14
N ILE A 37 14.04 1.02 -23.36
CA ILE A 37 14.02 1.92 -24.53
C ILE A 37 12.60 2.38 -24.83
N ARG A 38 11.64 1.49 -24.80
CA ARG A 38 10.21 1.86 -24.94
C ARG A 38 9.79 2.86 -23.89
N LEU A 39 10.18 2.66 -22.64
CA LEU A 39 9.92 3.60 -21.55
C LEU A 39 10.56 4.96 -21.82
N LEU A 40 11.82 5.01 -22.22
CA LEU A 40 12.52 6.26 -22.54
C LEU A 40 11.89 6.99 -23.73
N LEU A 41 11.52 6.27 -24.78
CA LEU A 41 10.83 6.83 -25.94
C LEU A 41 9.45 7.40 -25.59
N LEU A 42 8.72 6.73 -24.73
CA LEU A 42 7.44 7.25 -24.20
C LEU A 42 7.66 8.52 -23.39
N ASN A 43 8.70 8.57 -22.55
CA ASN A 43 9.08 9.75 -21.78
C ASN A 43 9.35 10.98 -22.63
N MET A 44 9.88 10.79 -23.83
CA MET A 44 10.15 11.89 -24.76
C MET A 44 8.91 12.50 -25.38
N ARG A 45 7.75 11.83 -25.29
CA ARG A 45 6.51 12.26 -25.95
C ARG A 45 5.46 12.85 -25.02
N ASN A 46 5.50 12.57 -23.73
CA ASN A 46 4.39 12.88 -22.84
C ASN A 46 4.92 13.50 -21.52
N SER A 47 4.36 14.65 -21.13
CA SER A 47 4.70 15.36 -19.90
C SER A 47 4.42 14.51 -18.66
N THR A 48 3.35 13.73 -18.68
CA THR A 48 2.98 12.80 -17.58
C THR A 48 4.03 11.74 -17.37
N ILE A 49 4.64 11.25 -18.46
CA ILE A 49 5.71 10.25 -18.41
C ILE A 49 7.00 10.89 -17.92
N LYS A 50 7.29 12.12 -18.36
CA LYS A 50 8.43 12.91 -17.85
C LYS A 50 8.34 13.11 -16.34
N ALA A 51 7.15 13.37 -15.80
CA ALA A 51 6.95 13.52 -14.36
C ALA A 51 7.28 12.25 -13.55
N GLN A 52 7.27 11.07 -14.17
CA GLN A 52 7.63 9.81 -13.51
C GLN A 52 9.14 9.56 -13.45
N THR A 53 9.90 10.22 -14.31
CA THR A 53 11.36 10.21 -14.29
C THR A 53 11.94 11.38 -13.49
N TYR A 54 11.07 12.21 -12.88
CA TYR A 54 11.47 13.35 -12.08
C TYR A 54 12.12 12.92 -10.77
N LYS A 55 13.18 13.64 -10.36
CA LYS A 55 13.81 13.49 -9.04
C LYS A 55 12.75 13.65 -7.95
N PRO A 56 12.50 12.66 -7.10
CA PRO A 56 11.71 12.92 -5.92
C PRO A 56 12.51 13.86 -5.00
N HIS A 57 12.02 15.09 -4.80
CA HIS A 57 12.57 16.00 -3.82
C HIS A 57 12.52 15.35 -2.43
N GLY A 58 13.66 15.19 -1.78
CA GLY A 58 13.77 14.63 -0.44
C GLY A 58 13.95 13.11 -0.36
N SER A 59 14.14 12.42 -1.48
CA SER A 59 14.40 10.99 -1.46
C SER A 59 15.86 10.66 -1.17
N MET A 60 16.00 9.56 -0.49
CA MET A 60 17.17 8.85 0.01
C MET A 60 18.52 9.27 -0.55
N PRO A 61 19.42 9.73 0.32
CA PRO A 61 20.84 9.82 0.00
C PRO A 61 21.52 8.43 0.16
N PRO A 62 22.66 8.21 -0.45
CA PRO A 62 23.22 9.04 -1.49
C PRO A 62 22.56 8.73 -2.83
N TYR A 63 22.04 9.77 -3.46
CA TYR A 63 21.39 9.64 -4.75
C TYR A 63 22.42 9.30 -5.83
N ASN A 64 22.19 8.26 -6.61
CA ASN A 64 23.07 7.92 -7.72
C ASN A 64 22.62 8.64 -8.99
N GLU A 65 23.38 9.62 -9.45
CA GLU A 65 23.10 10.42 -10.65
C GLU A 65 22.86 9.57 -11.91
N LYS A 66 23.42 8.36 -11.97
CA LYS A 66 23.24 7.45 -13.12
C LYS A 66 21.81 6.91 -13.23
N PHE A 67 21.09 6.85 -12.12
CA PHE A 67 19.67 6.46 -12.07
C PHE A 67 18.74 7.65 -11.85
N ASP A 68 19.30 8.86 -11.95
CA ASP A 68 18.54 10.06 -11.74
C ASP A 68 17.37 10.12 -12.72
N GLY A 69 16.18 10.34 -12.18
CA GLY A 69 14.98 10.44 -12.97
C GLY A 69 14.29 9.10 -13.31
N LEU A 70 14.87 7.94 -13.02
CA LEU A 70 14.22 6.65 -13.20
C LEU A 70 13.63 6.15 -11.88
N ARG A 71 12.34 5.85 -11.87
CA ARG A 71 11.72 5.12 -10.77
C ARG A 71 12.05 3.64 -10.92
N ILE A 72 12.75 3.10 -9.95
CA ILE A 72 13.19 1.71 -9.94
C ILE A 72 12.08 0.85 -9.34
N ARG A 73 11.82 -0.29 -9.97
CA ARG A 73 10.93 -1.30 -9.45
C ARG A 73 11.67 -2.18 -8.43
N LEU A 74 11.01 -2.51 -7.32
CA LEU A 74 11.56 -3.36 -6.28
C LEU A 74 11.54 -4.86 -6.60
N ALA A 75 11.07 -5.27 -7.77
CA ALA A 75 11.00 -6.66 -8.18
C ALA A 75 12.35 -7.20 -8.65
N THR A 76 12.62 -8.47 -8.39
CA THR A 76 13.85 -9.18 -8.80
C THR A 76 13.79 -9.68 -10.23
N LYS A 77 12.58 -9.89 -10.78
CA LYS A 77 12.42 -10.35 -12.17
C LYS A 77 12.88 -9.30 -13.18
N ALA A 78 13.59 -9.75 -14.19
CA ALA A 78 14.05 -8.89 -15.26
C ALA A 78 12.88 -8.16 -15.94
N PHE A 79 13.03 -6.86 -16.15
CA PHE A 79 12.01 -6.01 -16.77
C PHE A 79 11.59 -6.49 -18.17
N GLU A 80 12.53 -7.08 -18.91
CA GLU A 80 12.32 -7.63 -20.25
C GLU A 80 11.41 -8.87 -20.26
N LEU A 81 11.31 -9.59 -19.15
CA LEU A 81 10.42 -10.75 -19.00
C LEU A 81 8.99 -10.39 -18.65
N MET A 82 8.73 -9.11 -18.42
CA MET A 82 7.39 -8.63 -18.03
C MET A 82 6.65 -8.04 -19.23
N PRO A 83 5.33 -8.20 -19.27
CA PRO A 83 4.51 -7.49 -20.24
C PRO A 83 4.81 -5.98 -20.18
N PHE A 84 5.01 -5.35 -21.32
CA PHE A 84 5.24 -3.90 -21.33
C PHE A 84 3.98 -3.18 -20.90
N ALA A 85 4.09 -2.38 -19.85
CA ALA A 85 2.98 -1.61 -19.30
C ALA A 85 2.57 -0.49 -20.26
N PHE A 86 1.29 -0.44 -20.61
CA PHE A 86 0.73 0.73 -21.29
C PHE A 86 0.57 1.92 -20.35
N SER A 87 0.46 1.65 -19.03
CA SER A 87 0.49 2.69 -18.02
C SER A 87 1.95 3.10 -17.74
N PRO A 88 2.31 4.35 -18.04
CA PRO A 88 3.67 4.83 -17.78
C PRO A 88 4.06 4.78 -16.29
N LYS A 89 3.08 4.75 -15.39
CA LYS A 89 3.33 4.68 -13.94
C LYS A 89 3.97 3.36 -13.50
N GLU A 90 3.81 2.32 -14.31
CA GLU A 90 4.16 0.95 -13.94
C GLU A 90 5.27 0.36 -14.80
N ALA A 91 5.57 0.98 -15.94
CA ALA A 91 6.71 0.64 -16.77
C ALA A 91 8.03 1.06 -16.09
N ARG A 92 8.35 0.43 -14.95
CA ARG A 92 9.55 0.73 -14.18
C ARG A 92 10.59 -0.37 -14.39
N PRO A 93 11.82 -0.05 -14.82
CA PRO A 93 12.89 -1.02 -14.86
C PRO A 93 13.24 -1.50 -13.45
N SER A 94 13.54 -2.79 -13.31
CA SER A 94 14.11 -3.30 -12.06
C SER A 94 15.57 -2.83 -11.93
N LEU A 95 16.04 -2.74 -10.69
CA LEU A 95 17.45 -2.45 -10.42
C LEU A 95 18.34 -3.50 -11.10
N HIS A 96 17.97 -4.77 -11.05
CA HIS A 96 18.69 -5.87 -11.70
C HIS A 96 18.88 -5.61 -13.21
N THR A 97 17.81 -5.22 -13.93
CA THR A 97 17.91 -4.92 -15.38
C THR A 97 18.79 -3.71 -15.66
N LEU A 98 18.76 -2.69 -14.80
CA LEU A 98 19.65 -1.53 -14.94
C LEU A 98 21.11 -1.91 -14.69
N LEU A 99 21.38 -2.80 -13.74
CA LEU A 99 22.72 -3.34 -13.47
C LEU A 99 23.27 -4.15 -14.64
N GLU A 100 22.44 -4.97 -15.27
CA GLU A 100 22.82 -5.73 -16.48
C GLU A 100 23.16 -4.82 -17.68
N LEU A 101 22.50 -3.67 -17.77
CA LEU A 101 22.72 -2.69 -18.83
C LEU A 101 24.00 -1.84 -18.60
N TYR A 102 24.50 -1.78 -17.39
CA TYR A 102 25.63 -0.95 -17.01
C TYR A 102 26.88 -1.81 -16.76
N ASP A 103 27.83 -1.80 -17.69
CA ASP A 103 29.08 -2.59 -17.60
C ASP A 103 30.09 -2.06 -16.57
N SER A 104 29.94 -0.81 -16.11
CA SER A 104 30.85 -0.21 -15.12
C SER A 104 30.09 0.61 -14.09
N PHE A 105 30.03 0.10 -12.87
CA PHE A 105 29.50 0.82 -11.73
C PHE A 105 30.62 1.46 -10.91
N ASP A 106 30.76 2.78 -11.01
CA ASP A 106 31.65 3.54 -10.10
C ASP A 106 31.05 3.71 -8.69
N SER A 107 29.88 3.10 -8.41
CA SER A 107 29.09 3.26 -7.19
C SER A 107 28.48 1.95 -6.72
N ALA A 108 29.28 0.89 -6.68
CA ALA A 108 28.84 -0.44 -6.20
C ALA A 108 28.31 -0.36 -4.75
N GLU A 109 28.83 0.56 -3.93
CA GLU A 109 28.38 0.81 -2.57
C GLU A 109 26.96 1.40 -2.50
N ASP A 110 26.56 2.25 -3.46
CA ASP A 110 25.20 2.80 -3.53
C ASP A 110 24.19 1.69 -3.89
N ILE A 111 24.60 0.76 -4.74
CA ILE A 111 23.80 -0.41 -5.12
C ILE A 111 23.60 -1.33 -3.92
N LEU A 112 24.65 -1.56 -3.14
CA LEU A 112 24.53 -2.33 -1.90
C LEU A 112 23.48 -1.72 -0.98
N TYR A 113 23.50 -0.39 -0.79
CA TYR A 113 22.52 0.31 0.03
C TYR A 113 21.10 0.12 -0.50
N TYR A 114 20.88 0.25 -1.82
CA TYR A 114 19.58 0.00 -2.43
C TYR A 114 19.09 -1.44 -2.21
N TYR A 115 19.95 -2.42 -2.38
CA TYR A 115 19.58 -3.82 -2.11
C TYR A 115 19.23 -4.03 -0.64
N LEU A 116 20.02 -3.49 0.27
CA LEU A 116 19.75 -3.59 1.70
C LEU A 116 18.40 -2.97 2.09
N VAL A 117 18.15 -1.72 1.68
CA VAL A 117 16.90 -1.00 1.97
C VAL A 117 15.70 -1.70 1.33
N ASN A 118 15.85 -2.16 0.07
CA ASN A 118 14.78 -2.88 -0.61
C ASN A 118 14.44 -4.19 0.10
N TYR A 119 15.43 -4.93 0.53
CA TYR A 119 15.23 -6.18 1.27
C TYR A 119 14.53 -5.93 2.60
N ILE A 120 14.98 -4.92 3.37
CA ILE A 120 14.35 -4.51 4.63
C ILE A 120 12.86 -4.18 4.41
N ASN A 121 12.56 -3.34 3.41
CA ASN A 121 11.18 -2.91 3.14
C ASN A 121 10.29 -4.04 2.59
N GLN A 122 10.83 -4.92 1.73
CA GLN A 122 10.05 -6.02 1.13
C GLN A 122 9.73 -7.12 2.13
N ASN A 123 10.67 -7.43 3.02
CA ASN A 123 10.52 -8.50 4.00
C ASN A 123 10.08 -7.97 5.37
N ASN A 124 9.95 -6.65 5.50
CA ASN A 124 9.64 -5.96 6.75
C ASN A 124 10.47 -6.48 7.94
N THR A 125 11.76 -6.69 7.71
CA THR A 125 12.74 -7.14 8.69
C THR A 125 13.81 -6.08 8.90
N LEU A 126 14.18 -5.82 10.15
CA LEU A 126 15.18 -4.79 10.46
C LEU A 126 16.61 -5.25 10.17
N PHE A 127 16.89 -6.53 10.34
CA PHE A 127 18.23 -7.10 10.33
C PHE A 127 18.43 -8.07 9.17
N VAL A 128 19.51 -7.86 8.40
CA VAL A 128 19.81 -8.55 7.14
C VAL A 128 21.21 -9.14 7.18
N LYS A 129 21.40 -10.35 6.68
CA LYS A 129 22.72 -10.90 6.40
C LYS A 129 23.18 -10.58 4.99
N PRO A 130 24.49 -10.45 4.71
CA PRO A 130 24.99 -10.23 3.36
C PRO A 130 24.50 -11.25 2.34
N GLN A 131 24.37 -12.51 2.74
CA GLN A 131 23.93 -13.62 1.89
C GLN A 131 22.46 -13.48 1.45
N ASP A 132 21.60 -12.87 2.29
CA ASP A 132 20.19 -12.65 1.99
C ASP A 132 19.99 -11.74 0.77
N ILE A 133 20.96 -10.88 0.50
CA ILE A 133 20.98 -9.95 -0.64
C ILE A 133 22.07 -10.28 -1.67
N GLY A 134 22.58 -11.50 -1.65
CA GLY A 134 23.48 -12.03 -2.68
C GLY A 134 24.94 -11.59 -2.58
N TYR A 135 25.40 -11.10 -1.42
CA TYR A 135 26.80 -10.68 -1.21
C TYR A 135 27.56 -11.67 -0.33
N SER A 136 28.87 -11.79 -0.58
CA SER A 136 29.79 -12.40 0.40
C SER A 136 30.08 -11.40 1.52
N ASP A 137 30.39 -11.90 2.73
CA ASP A 137 30.70 -11.04 3.89
C ASP A 137 31.84 -10.05 3.57
N LYS A 138 32.91 -10.53 2.92
CA LYS A 138 34.05 -9.69 2.57
C LYS A 138 33.67 -8.55 1.63
N THR A 139 32.92 -8.84 0.58
CA THR A 139 32.50 -7.83 -0.40
C THR A 139 31.52 -6.83 0.24
N PHE A 140 30.62 -7.32 1.06
CA PHE A 140 29.64 -6.49 1.78
C PHE A 140 30.35 -5.49 2.71
N ILE A 141 31.29 -5.97 3.53
CA ILE A 141 32.01 -5.13 4.50
C ILE A 141 32.82 -4.03 3.77
N ASP A 142 33.50 -4.37 2.66
CA ASP A 142 34.24 -3.37 1.85
C ASP A 142 33.29 -2.29 1.31
N LEU A 143 32.21 -2.69 0.69
CA LEU A 143 31.23 -1.77 0.11
C LEU A 143 30.53 -0.93 1.19
N LYS A 144 30.15 -1.53 2.33
CA LYS A 144 29.59 -0.83 3.50
C LYS A 144 30.53 0.27 4.01
N ASN A 145 31.82 -0.04 4.13
CA ASN A 145 32.79 0.94 4.63
C ASN A 145 32.92 2.11 3.65
N ARG A 146 33.05 1.83 2.35
CA ARG A 146 33.11 2.87 1.31
C ARG A 146 31.84 3.73 1.30
N PHE A 147 30.66 3.12 1.43
CA PHE A 147 29.39 3.82 1.52
C PHE A 147 29.35 4.77 2.74
N ASN A 148 29.68 4.26 3.91
CA ASN A 148 29.68 5.05 5.14
C ASN A 148 30.70 6.21 5.11
N GLU A 149 31.88 5.99 4.54
CA GLU A 149 32.87 7.05 4.32
C GLU A 149 32.39 8.14 3.33
N LYS A 150 31.70 7.73 2.27
CA LYS A 150 31.09 8.65 1.30
C LYS A 150 30.05 9.55 1.97
N LEU A 151 29.20 9.01 2.84
CA LEU A 151 28.20 9.78 3.59
C LEU A 151 28.84 10.88 4.45
N LEU A 152 29.96 10.60 5.12
CA LEU A 152 30.64 11.57 5.96
C LEU A 152 31.20 12.77 5.16
N ARG A 153 31.48 12.59 3.86
CA ARG A 153 31.99 13.65 2.99
C ARG A 153 30.89 14.57 2.43
N VAL A 154 29.64 14.10 2.38
CA VAL A 154 28.56 14.81 1.69
C VAL A 154 27.88 15.83 2.60
N ASN A 155 27.41 15.47 3.76
CA ASN A 155 26.78 16.37 4.74
C ASN A 155 26.44 15.58 6.03
N SER A 156 26.54 16.23 7.20
CA SER A 156 26.15 15.65 8.49
C SER A 156 24.67 15.24 8.56
N TYR A 157 23.80 15.87 7.78
CA TYR A 157 22.38 15.50 7.67
C TYR A 157 22.18 14.05 7.23
N TYR A 158 23.11 13.50 6.43
CA TYR A 158 23.03 12.13 5.93
C TYR A 158 23.68 11.08 6.82
N SER A 159 24.23 11.48 7.97
CA SER A 159 24.89 10.55 8.89
C SER A 159 24.00 9.38 9.34
N ASN A 160 22.68 9.62 9.48
CA ASN A 160 21.71 8.63 9.94
C ASN A 160 21.39 7.53 8.92
N TYR A 161 21.89 7.65 7.70
CA TYR A 161 21.74 6.62 6.65
C TYR A 161 22.88 5.60 6.61
N LYS A 162 23.79 5.64 7.57
CA LYS A 162 24.87 4.66 7.69
C LYS A 162 24.32 3.24 7.81
N ILE A 163 25.06 2.31 7.23
CA ILE A 163 24.85 0.89 7.46
C ILE A 163 25.61 0.52 8.73
N ILE A 164 24.88 0.08 9.73
CA ILE A 164 25.43 -0.38 11.02
C ILE A 164 25.36 -1.90 11.13
N GLU A 165 26.19 -2.46 12.03
CA GLU A 165 26.27 -3.89 12.30
C GLU A 165 25.90 -4.18 13.76
N LEU A 166 25.10 -5.22 13.95
CA LEU A 166 24.64 -5.70 15.26
C LEU A 166 24.60 -7.23 15.23
N ASN A 167 25.37 -7.88 16.08
CA ASN A 167 25.43 -9.34 16.21
C ASN A 167 25.63 -10.09 14.86
N GLY A 168 26.42 -9.52 13.94
CA GLY A 168 26.69 -10.10 12.61
C GLY A 168 25.56 -9.88 11.59
N TYR A 169 24.58 -9.03 11.91
CA TYR A 169 23.53 -8.58 11.01
C TYR A 169 23.71 -7.08 10.69
N TYR A 170 23.15 -6.66 9.60
CA TYR A 170 23.28 -5.29 9.09
C TYR A 170 21.92 -4.61 8.92
N THR A 171 21.87 -3.32 9.23
CA THR A 171 20.68 -2.48 9.06
C THR A 171 21.07 -1.03 8.76
N VAL A 172 20.10 -0.19 8.46
CA VAL A 172 20.29 1.26 8.34
C VAL A 172 20.08 1.92 9.71
N GLU A 173 21.00 2.79 10.11
CA GLU A 173 21.01 3.43 11.42
C GLU A 173 19.71 4.19 11.71
N SER A 174 19.13 4.90 10.73
CA SER A 174 17.87 5.61 10.91
C SER A 174 16.69 4.68 11.20
N TYR A 175 16.63 3.50 10.59
CA TYR A 175 15.58 2.52 10.85
C TYR A 175 15.71 1.92 12.24
N TYR A 176 16.95 1.58 12.60
CA TYR A 176 17.26 1.07 13.93
C TYR A 176 16.89 2.08 15.04
N ASN A 177 17.37 3.34 14.92
CA ASN A 177 17.11 4.38 15.91
C ASN A 177 15.59 4.68 16.02
N ALA A 178 14.87 4.78 14.91
CA ALA A 178 13.43 4.97 14.95
C ALA A 178 12.70 3.82 15.64
N THR A 179 13.13 2.57 15.42
CA THR A 179 12.55 1.40 16.08
C THR A 179 12.84 1.40 17.58
N GLN A 180 14.09 1.71 17.98
CA GLN A 180 14.46 1.83 19.39
C GLN A 180 13.66 2.93 20.10
N ASP A 181 13.51 4.09 19.46
CA ASP A 181 12.72 5.20 20.00
C ASP A 181 11.25 4.79 20.25
N VAL A 182 10.64 4.07 19.30
CA VAL A 182 9.26 3.56 19.45
C VAL A 182 9.17 2.59 20.63
N ILE A 183 10.09 1.64 20.74
CA ILE A 183 10.12 0.65 21.84
C ILE A 183 10.27 1.35 23.19
N VAL A 184 11.28 2.20 23.35
CA VAL A 184 11.55 2.90 24.61
C VAL A 184 10.37 3.77 25.05
N LYS A 185 9.76 4.51 24.12
CA LYS A 185 8.57 5.34 24.42
C LYS A 185 7.37 4.49 24.81
N ALA A 186 7.13 3.37 24.12
CA ALA A 186 6.05 2.45 24.46
C ALA A 186 6.26 1.82 25.86
N LEU A 187 7.50 1.40 26.19
CA LEU A 187 7.85 0.90 27.53
C LEU A 187 7.58 1.95 28.60
N ASN A 188 7.97 3.20 28.39
CA ASN A 188 7.70 4.28 29.35
C ASN A 188 6.20 4.48 29.60
N LEU A 189 5.37 4.37 28.55
CA LEU A 189 3.90 4.50 28.66
C LEU A 189 3.25 3.31 29.40
N CYS A 190 3.93 2.17 29.51
CA CYS A 190 3.45 1.03 30.31
C CYS A 190 3.52 1.28 31.82
N ASP A 191 4.38 2.18 32.26
CA ASP A 191 4.66 2.41 33.70
C ASP A 191 4.07 3.77 34.17
N ILE A 192 3.30 4.46 33.34
CA ILE A 192 2.73 5.79 33.61
C ILE A 192 1.22 5.75 33.34
N ASN A 193 0.44 6.37 34.24
CA ASN A 193 -0.97 6.67 33.99
C ASN A 193 -1.15 8.20 33.86
N ASN A 194 -1.12 8.70 32.64
CA ASN A 194 -1.19 10.14 32.36
C ASN A 194 -2.60 10.71 32.51
N ILE A 195 -3.62 9.96 32.09
CA ILE A 195 -5.00 10.43 31.99
C ILE A 195 -5.93 9.27 32.33
N GLU A 196 -6.83 9.50 33.28
CA GLU A 196 -7.86 8.54 33.64
C GLU A 196 -8.88 8.39 32.49
N VAL A 197 -9.10 7.15 32.06
CA VAL A 197 -10.10 6.77 31.06
C VAL A 197 -11.22 5.96 31.71
N ASN A 198 -12.44 6.09 31.16
CA ASN A 198 -13.57 5.30 31.64
C ASN A 198 -13.55 3.91 31.02
N ASN A 199 -13.42 2.87 31.83
CA ASN A 199 -13.33 1.46 31.44
C ASN A 199 -14.55 0.63 31.88
N ASP A 200 -15.64 1.25 32.31
CA ASP A 200 -16.87 0.52 32.66
C ASP A 200 -17.73 0.29 31.41
N TYR A 201 -17.84 -0.96 30.99
CA TYR A 201 -18.65 -1.43 29.86
C TYR A 201 -19.71 -2.44 30.28
N SER A 202 -20.04 -2.53 31.56
CA SER A 202 -20.99 -3.52 32.12
C SER A 202 -22.33 -3.50 31.41
N ASP A 203 -22.88 -2.29 31.17
CA ASP A 203 -24.18 -2.08 30.57
C ASP A 203 -24.17 -2.01 29.01
N ASN A 204 -23.00 -2.14 28.38
CA ASN A 204 -22.92 -2.05 26.92
C ASN A 204 -23.48 -3.34 26.26
N SER A 205 -24.60 -3.20 25.53
CA SER A 205 -25.27 -4.32 24.85
C SER A 205 -24.71 -4.62 23.45
N ILE A 206 -23.88 -3.75 22.90
CA ILE A 206 -23.31 -3.87 21.54
C ILE A 206 -22.09 -4.78 21.54
N LEU A 207 -21.28 -4.70 22.60
CA LEU A 207 -20.03 -5.43 22.71
C LEU A 207 -20.27 -6.89 23.10
N SER A 208 -19.51 -7.81 22.51
CA SER A 208 -19.41 -9.20 22.97
C SER A 208 -18.73 -9.28 24.34
N VAL A 209 -18.85 -10.42 25.01
CA VAL A 209 -18.20 -10.65 26.32
C VAL A 209 -16.67 -10.48 26.21
N GLU A 210 -16.03 -11.01 25.16
CA GLU A 210 -14.61 -10.84 24.89
C GLU A 210 -14.24 -9.37 24.74
N GLN A 211 -14.98 -8.62 23.91
CA GLN A 211 -14.73 -7.21 23.66
C GLN A 211 -14.90 -6.35 24.93
N LYS A 212 -15.89 -6.66 25.76
CA LYS A 212 -16.07 -6.00 27.07
C LYS A 212 -14.87 -6.23 27.97
N ASN A 213 -14.44 -7.49 28.13
CA ASN A 213 -13.31 -7.84 28.99
C ASN A 213 -12.04 -7.11 28.53
N VAL A 214 -11.75 -7.12 27.23
CA VAL A 214 -10.59 -6.41 26.67
C VAL A 214 -10.63 -4.92 27.01
N LEU A 215 -11.76 -4.22 26.79
CA LEU A 215 -11.86 -2.79 27.09
C LEU A 215 -11.85 -2.48 28.59
N THR A 216 -12.41 -3.34 29.43
CA THR A 216 -12.39 -3.18 30.89
C THR A 216 -10.98 -3.33 31.45
N ASP A 217 -10.19 -4.25 30.88
CA ASP A 217 -8.82 -4.52 31.32
C ASP A 217 -7.78 -3.53 30.76
N CYS A 218 -8.15 -2.78 29.68
CA CYS A 218 -7.30 -1.73 29.12
C CYS A 218 -7.08 -0.59 30.14
N PHE A 219 -5.87 -0.02 30.14
CA PHE A 219 -5.56 1.23 30.85
C PHE A 219 -5.70 1.22 32.37
N GLY A 220 -5.52 0.10 33.04
CA GLY A 220 -5.55 0.06 34.52
C GLY A 220 -4.60 1.09 35.15
N ASN A 221 -3.28 0.90 34.99
CA ASN A 221 -2.24 1.82 35.46
C ASN A 221 -1.27 2.24 34.33
N THR A 222 -1.71 2.18 33.10
CA THR A 222 -0.85 2.40 31.91
C THR A 222 -1.47 3.47 30.99
N SER A 223 -0.61 4.15 30.22
CA SER A 223 -1.04 5.10 29.19
C SER A 223 -0.99 4.50 27.77
N ILE A 224 -0.84 3.20 27.64
CA ILE A 224 -0.84 2.50 26.36
C ILE A 224 -1.60 1.19 26.44
N ALA A 225 -2.38 0.88 25.41
CA ALA A 225 -2.97 -0.42 25.18
C ALA A 225 -2.84 -0.81 23.71
N LEU A 226 -2.46 -2.06 23.46
CA LEU A 226 -2.34 -2.66 22.12
C LEU A 226 -3.41 -3.73 21.98
N ILE A 227 -4.30 -3.55 21.00
CA ILE A 227 -5.34 -4.54 20.68
C ILE A 227 -5.04 -5.14 19.32
N THR A 228 -4.78 -6.45 19.30
CA THR A 228 -4.63 -7.21 18.06
C THR A 228 -5.84 -8.08 17.82
N GLY A 229 -6.15 -8.34 16.56
CA GLY A 229 -7.24 -9.24 16.20
C GLY A 229 -7.32 -9.48 14.70
N ALA A 230 -7.76 -10.67 14.33
CA ALA A 230 -7.96 -11.04 12.95
C ALA A 230 -8.98 -10.13 12.23
N ALA A 231 -9.06 -10.24 10.92
CA ALA A 231 -10.09 -9.56 10.15
C ALA A 231 -11.49 -9.97 10.64
N GLY A 232 -12.36 -8.98 10.91
CA GLY A 232 -13.74 -9.24 11.33
C GLY A 232 -13.97 -9.52 12.82
N THR A 233 -12.97 -9.33 13.69
CA THR A 233 -13.14 -9.48 15.15
C THR A 233 -13.79 -8.27 15.84
N GLY A 234 -14.20 -7.25 15.07
CA GLY A 234 -14.92 -6.10 15.60
C GLY A 234 -14.02 -4.99 16.17
N LYS A 235 -12.77 -4.88 15.72
CA LYS A 235 -11.83 -3.80 16.11
C LYS A 235 -12.44 -2.41 15.99
N THR A 236 -13.09 -2.11 14.88
CA THR A 236 -13.78 -0.82 14.65
C THR A 236 -14.93 -0.59 15.66
N THR A 237 -15.64 -1.64 16.05
CA THR A 237 -16.72 -1.57 17.06
C THR A 237 -16.14 -1.22 18.43
N ILE A 238 -15.06 -1.86 18.83
CA ILE A 238 -14.35 -1.56 20.08
C ILE A 238 -13.90 -0.09 20.11
N ILE A 239 -13.28 0.41 19.05
CA ILE A 239 -12.85 1.81 18.97
C ILE A 239 -14.04 2.77 19.14
N LYS A 240 -15.15 2.51 18.46
CA LYS A 240 -16.35 3.37 18.56
C LYS A 240 -16.94 3.38 19.97
N GLU A 241 -17.04 2.23 20.61
CA GLU A 241 -17.59 2.14 21.97
C GLU A 241 -16.61 2.74 23.01
N PHE A 242 -15.29 2.59 22.81
CA PHE A 242 -14.29 3.27 23.63
C PHE A 242 -14.40 4.79 23.54
N ILE A 243 -14.54 5.35 22.32
CA ILE A 243 -14.76 6.79 22.11
C ILE A 243 -16.03 7.25 22.82
N LYS A 244 -17.16 6.54 22.66
CA LYS A 244 -18.43 6.89 23.29
C LYS A 244 -18.35 6.93 24.81
N ASN A 245 -17.66 5.94 25.39
CA ASN A 245 -17.49 5.83 26.83
C ASN A 245 -16.58 6.92 27.41
N ASN A 246 -15.75 7.53 26.58
CA ASN A 246 -14.81 8.60 26.93
C ASN A 246 -15.18 9.95 26.27
N SER A 247 -16.47 10.25 26.12
CA SER A 247 -16.99 11.41 25.39
C SER A 247 -16.58 12.78 25.97
N SER A 248 -16.13 12.84 27.22
CA SER A 248 -15.61 14.05 27.86
C SER A 248 -14.15 14.37 27.52
N LYS A 249 -13.47 13.48 26.82
CA LYS A 249 -12.05 13.61 26.43
C LYS A 249 -11.92 14.09 24.98
N ARG A 250 -10.83 14.81 24.71
CA ARG A 250 -10.45 15.17 23.35
C ARG A 250 -9.73 13.98 22.69
N VAL A 251 -10.33 13.43 21.63
CA VAL A 251 -9.83 12.22 20.98
C VAL A 251 -9.30 12.54 19.59
N LEU A 252 -8.10 12.06 19.27
CA LEU A 252 -7.57 12.03 17.90
C LEU A 252 -7.57 10.58 17.40
N CYS A 253 -8.30 10.33 16.32
CA CYS A 253 -8.28 9.06 15.59
C CYS A 253 -7.37 9.19 14.36
N LEU A 254 -6.32 8.41 14.32
CA LEU A 254 -5.37 8.31 13.21
C LEU A 254 -5.59 6.99 12.46
N THR A 255 -5.68 7.06 11.14
CA THR A 255 -5.78 5.90 10.26
C THR A 255 -4.86 6.06 9.07
N THR A 256 -4.60 5.00 8.34
CA THR A 256 -3.77 5.06 7.13
C THR A 256 -4.56 5.47 5.89
N THR A 257 -5.89 5.28 5.89
CA THR A 257 -6.75 5.58 4.75
C THR A 257 -7.97 6.41 5.13
N ASN A 258 -8.48 7.20 4.18
CA ASN A 258 -9.74 7.95 4.39
C ASN A 258 -10.95 7.02 4.52
N THR A 259 -10.94 5.86 3.88
CA THR A 259 -11.99 4.83 4.04
C THR A 259 -12.07 4.36 5.49
N ALA A 260 -10.93 4.04 6.12
CA ALA A 260 -10.87 3.65 7.53
C ALA A 260 -11.38 4.78 8.43
N ASN A 261 -10.97 6.04 8.18
CA ASN A 261 -11.49 7.20 8.89
C ASN A 261 -13.03 7.30 8.83
N ASN A 262 -13.61 7.15 7.64
CA ASN A 262 -15.06 7.24 7.48
C ASN A 262 -15.78 6.08 8.18
N ASN A 263 -15.21 4.90 8.17
CA ASN A 263 -15.75 3.74 8.90
C ASN A 263 -15.73 3.94 10.42
N LEU A 264 -14.78 4.73 10.95
CA LEU A 264 -14.69 5.08 12.37
C LEU A 264 -15.64 6.20 12.78
N LYS A 265 -16.03 7.11 11.88
CA LYS A 265 -16.91 8.24 12.23
C LYS A 265 -18.19 7.78 12.91
N ILE A 266 -18.45 8.37 14.08
CA ILE A 266 -19.68 8.17 14.84
C ILE A 266 -20.62 9.30 14.47
N ARG A 267 -21.83 8.95 13.99
CA ARG A 267 -22.87 9.95 13.66
C ARG A 267 -23.53 10.44 14.93
N ASP A 268 -23.95 11.71 14.92
CA ASP A 268 -24.70 12.35 16.00
C ASP A 268 -24.02 12.23 17.37
N PHE A 269 -22.68 12.29 17.39
CA PHE A 269 -21.87 12.19 18.58
C PHE A 269 -21.49 13.58 19.10
N ALA A 270 -21.79 13.86 20.37
CA ALA A 270 -21.56 15.15 20.99
C ALA A 270 -20.14 15.36 21.56
N GLY A 271 -19.29 14.33 21.53
CA GLY A 271 -17.91 14.42 22.02
C GLY A 271 -16.94 15.04 21.01
N GLU A 272 -15.80 15.51 21.48
CA GLU A 272 -14.76 16.14 20.66
C GLU A 272 -13.83 15.07 20.07
N VAL A 273 -14.10 14.67 18.82
CA VAL A 273 -13.29 13.68 18.09
C VAL A 273 -12.79 14.24 16.77
N THR A 274 -11.48 14.21 16.59
CA THR A 274 -10.83 14.57 15.33
C THR A 274 -10.38 13.33 14.59
N TYR A 275 -10.70 13.21 13.31
CA TYR A 275 -10.33 12.10 12.46
C TYR A 275 -9.34 12.59 11.39
N LYS A 276 -8.14 12.01 11.34
CA LYS A 276 -7.10 12.33 10.36
C LYS A 276 -6.46 11.06 9.81
N ASN A 277 -6.04 11.11 8.55
CA ASN A 277 -5.11 10.08 8.08
C ASN A 277 -3.64 10.48 8.41
N ILE A 278 -2.75 9.50 8.44
CA ILE A 278 -1.33 9.70 8.78
C ILE A 278 -0.68 10.78 7.88
N SER A 279 -0.97 10.78 6.58
CA SER A 279 -0.42 11.78 5.66
C SER A 279 -0.93 13.21 5.93
N GLN A 280 -2.15 13.37 6.44
CA GLN A 280 -2.67 14.67 6.87
C GLN A 280 -1.95 15.12 8.14
N PHE A 281 -1.82 14.21 9.10
CA PHE A 281 -1.09 14.46 10.35
C PHE A 281 0.34 14.93 10.09
N GLU A 282 1.09 14.24 9.23
CA GLU A 282 2.49 14.57 8.92
C GLU A 282 2.70 15.91 8.21
N LYS A 283 1.68 16.40 7.50
CA LYS A 283 1.73 17.70 6.81
C LYS A 283 1.44 18.89 7.73
N GLU A 284 0.93 18.66 8.91
CA GLU A 284 0.61 19.71 9.86
C GLU A 284 1.88 20.31 10.46
N LYS A 285 1.94 21.64 10.49
CA LYS A 285 3.06 22.38 11.09
C LYS A 285 2.91 22.53 12.61
N CYS A 286 1.68 22.50 13.10
CA CYS A 286 1.32 22.64 14.51
C CYS A 286 0.29 21.58 14.87
N HIS A 287 0.47 20.90 15.98
CA HIS A 287 -0.44 19.87 16.47
C HIS A 287 -1.17 20.37 17.71
N GLU A 288 -2.49 20.17 17.71
CA GLU A 288 -3.32 20.42 18.88
C GLU A 288 -3.10 19.33 19.92
N TYR A 289 -3.41 19.64 21.18
CA TYR A 289 -3.37 18.65 22.26
C TYR A 289 -4.62 17.75 22.24
N TYR A 290 -4.42 16.47 22.47
CA TYR A 290 -5.47 15.47 22.63
C TYR A 290 -5.21 14.61 23.86
N ASP A 291 -6.26 14.27 24.60
CA ASP A 291 -6.16 13.38 25.76
C ASP A 291 -5.91 11.93 25.34
N ILE A 292 -6.58 11.50 24.28
CA ILE A 292 -6.54 10.12 23.77
C ILE A 292 -6.12 10.13 22.31
N ILE A 293 -5.14 9.30 21.97
CA ILE A 293 -4.70 9.03 20.60
C ILE A 293 -5.08 7.60 20.25
N ILE A 294 -5.91 7.43 19.24
CA ILE A 294 -6.29 6.12 18.71
C ILE A 294 -5.60 5.96 17.35
N VAL A 295 -4.86 4.86 17.17
CA VAL A 295 -4.27 4.50 15.88
C VAL A 295 -4.94 3.20 15.43
N ASP A 296 -5.83 3.30 14.45
CA ASP A 296 -6.44 2.13 13.80
C ASP A 296 -5.59 1.69 12.61
N GLU A 297 -5.65 0.40 12.30
CA GLU A 297 -4.76 -0.24 11.32
C GLU A 297 -3.27 0.03 11.64
N ALA A 298 -2.88 -0.07 12.93
CA ALA A 298 -1.57 0.30 13.45
C ALA A 298 -0.40 -0.42 12.76
N SER A 299 -0.60 -1.65 12.30
CA SER A 299 0.38 -2.43 11.52
C SER A 299 0.75 -1.80 10.16
N PHE A 300 -0.07 -0.86 9.68
CA PHE A 300 0.15 -0.11 8.44
C PHE A 300 0.95 1.17 8.61
N VAL A 301 1.15 1.60 9.83
CA VAL A 301 1.86 2.85 10.13
C VAL A 301 3.35 2.59 10.10
N SER A 302 4.11 3.37 9.33
CA SER A 302 5.57 3.23 9.30
C SER A 302 6.20 3.49 10.68
N THR A 303 7.36 2.90 10.93
CA THR A 303 8.10 3.13 12.18
C THR A 303 8.43 4.61 12.37
N GLN A 304 8.76 5.33 11.31
CA GLN A 304 9.04 6.76 11.35
C GLN A 304 7.80 7.58 11.75
N SER A 305 6.64 7.31 11.15
CA SER A 305 5.38 7.97 11.48
C SER A 305 4.98 7.71 12.93
N MET A 306 5.07 6.45 13.39
CA MET A 306 4.74 6.12 14.77
C MET A 306 5.69 6.78 15.78
N ASN A 307 6.99 6.82 15.48
CA ASN A 307 7.95 7.56 16.31
C ASN A 307 7.58 9.04 16.45
N SER A 308 7.15 9.67 15.36
CA SER A 308 6.71 11.08 15.35
C SER A 308 5.45 11.27 16.20
N ILE A 309 4.45 10.39 16.06
CA ILE A 309 3.20 10.43 16.84
C ILE A 309 3.49 10.30 18.34
N LEU A 310 4.27 9.30 18.75
CA LEU A 310 4.63 9.09 20.16
C LEU A 310 5.46 10.24 20.74
N ARG A 311 6.25 10.93 19.92
CA ARG A 311 7.04 12.09 20.36
C ARG A 311 6.16 13.32 20.60
N ILE A 312 5.20 13.57 19.71
CA ILE A 312 4.32 14.75 19.78
C ILE A 312 3.35 14.63 20.96
N TYR A 313 2.80 13.43 21.18
CA TYR A 313 1.73 13.19 22.16
C TYR A 313 2.19 12.41 23.39
N SER A 314 3.43 12.63 23.85
CA SER A 314 4.01 11.88 24.98
C SER A 314 3.22 11.93 26.29
N GLY A 315 2.32 12.91 26.47
CA GLY A 315 1.44 13.06 27.63
C GLY A 315 0.04 12.45 27.46
N SER A 316 -0.28 11.88 26.31
CA SER A 316 -1.61 11.33 26.00
C SER A 316 -1.69 9.83 26.33
N VAL A 317 -2.91 9.29 26.31
CA VAL A 317 -3.18 7.85 26.35
C VAL A 317 -3.27 7.30 24.92
N PHE A 318 -2.68 6.14 24.68
CA PHE A 318 -2.61 5.52 23.35
C PHE A 318 -3.42 4.22 23.29
N LEU A 319 -4.37 4.17 22.36
CA LEU A 319 -5.05 2.94 21.96
C LEU A 319 -4.56 2.55 20.56
N LEU A 320 -3.73 1.53 20.47
CA LEU A 320 -3.14 1.04 19.21
C LEU A 320 -3.88 -0.23 18.78
N VAL A 321 -4.55 -0.19 17.65
CA VAL A 321 -5.40 -1.28 17.18
C VAL A 321 -4.93 -1.73 15.79
N GLY A 322 -4.69 -3.03 15.60
CA GLY A 322 -4.20 -3.52 14.32
C GLY A 322 -4.26 -5.04 14.18
N ASP A 323 -3.79 -5.51 13.03
CA ASP A 323 -3.58 -6.92 12.74
C ASP A 323 -2.20 -7.08 12.09
N PRO A 324 -1.20 -7.64 12.80
CA PRO A 324 0.17 -7.75 12.29
C PRO A 324 0.27 -8.69 11.07
N GLU A 325 -0.76 -9.47 10.80
CA GLU A 325 -0.80 -10.40 9.68
C GLU A 325 -1.39 -9.79 8.39
N GLN A 326 -1.98 -8.59 8.46
CA GLN A 326 -2.41 -7.86 7.27
C GLN A 326 -1.23 -7.19 6.56
N ILE A 327 -1.47 -6.60 5.37
CA ILE A 327 -0.44 -5.87 4.61
C ILE A 327 0.27 -4.88 5.54
N GLU A 328 1.56 -4.81 5.41
CA GLU A 328 2.42 -3.93 6.18
C GLU A 328 2.54 -2.55 5.53
N SER A 329 3.15 -1.60 6.22
CA SER A 329 3.38 -0.26 5.66
C SER A 329 4.28 -0.33 4.41
N ILE A 330 4.13 0.63 3.50
CA ILE A 330 4.97 0.73 2.28
C ILE A 330 6.42 1.02 2.66
N GLU A 331 6.64 1.81 3.71
CA GLU A 331 7.94 2.04 4.34
C GLU A 331 8.11 1.06 5.50
N PHE A 332 9.35 0.80 5.90
CA PHE A 332 9.64 -0.11 7.02
C PHE A 332 8.78 0.19 8.25
N GLY A 333 8.09 -0.81 8.79
CA GLY A 333 7.08 -0.62 9.82
C GLY A 333 6.72 -1.85 10.65
N ASN A 334 7.69 -2.69 11.06
CA ASN A 334 7.42 -3.88 11.88
C ASN A 334 7.24 -3.57 13.40
N TRP A 335 7.25 -2.31 13.79
CA TRP A 335 7.20 -1.88 15.19
C TRP A 335 5.99 -2.41 15.96
N PHE A 336 4.83 -2.55 15.31
CA PHE A 336 3.62 -3.04 15.99
C PHE A 336 3.75 -4.52 16.39
N ASP A 337 4.22 -5.36 15.47
CA ASP A 337 4.50 -6.78 15.76
C ASP A 337 5.60 -6.93 16.84
N LEU A 338 6.65 -6.13 16.76
CA LEU A 338 7.69 -6.07 17.78
C LEU A 338 7.13 -5.72 19.17
N LEU A 339 6.30 -4.67 19.26
CA LEU A 339 5.70 -4.27 20.54
C LEU A 339 4.73 -5.32 21.09
N LEU A 340 3.92 -5.97 20.25
CA LEU A 340 3.04 -7.06 20.69
C LEU A 340 3.82 -8.18 21.39
N ASN A 341 5.01 -8.48 20.89
CA ASN A 341 5.87 -9.52 21.46
C ASN A 341 6.65 -9.03 22.68
N LEU A 342 7.27 -7.86 22.64
CA LEU A 342 8.10 -7.31 23.72
C LEU A 342 7.27 -6.90 24.95
N LEU A 343 6.03 -6.47 24.76
CA LEU A 343 5.15 -6.02 25.85
C LEU A 343 4.17 -7.09 26.34
N LYS A 344 4.28 -8.33 25.85
CA LYS A 344 3.34 -9.42 26.15
C LYS A 344 3.12 -9.62 27.66
N ASP A 345 4.17 -9.49 28.46
CA ASP A 345 4.12 -9.69 29.90
C ASP A 345 3.72 -8.45 30.73
N LYS A 346 3.54 -7.29 30.04
CA LYS A 346 3.20 -6.01 30.68
C LYS A 346 1.69 -5.77 30.88
N LYS A 347 0.82 -6.72 30.51
CA LYS A 347 -0.65 -6.60 30.59
C LYS A 347 -1.22 -5.37 29.84
N VAL A 348 -0.59 -5.00 28.75
CA VAL A 348 -1.01 -3.92 27.84
C VAL A 348 -1.35 -4.45 26.44
N VAL A 349 -1.14 -5.76 26.21
CA VAL A 349 -1.42 -6.43 24.94
C VAL A 349 -2.65 -7.31 25.09
N PHE A 350 -3.64 -7.09 24.24
CA PHE A 350 -4.92 -7.78 24.24
C PHE A 350 -5.20 -8.38 22.87
N SER A 351 -5.80 -9.57 22.81
CA SER A 351 -6.23 -10.21 21.56
C SER A 351 -7.74 -10.31 21.46
N LEU A 352 -8.25 -10.21 20.22
CA LEU A 352 -9.62 -10.51 19.84
C LEU A 352 -9.59 -11.73 18.93
N ASP A 353 -10.05 -12.85 19.43
CA ASP A 353 -9.96 -14.13 18.75
C ASP A 353 -11.28 -14.55 18.08
N ILE A 354 -12.42 -13.99 18.54
CA ILE A 354 -13.73 -14.31 18.02
C ILE A 354 -14.06 -13.47 16.78
N GLY A 355 -14.11 -14.13 15.63
CA GLY A 355 -14.51 -13.50 14.36
C GLY A 355 -16.03 -13.35 14.22
N HIS A 356 -16.47 -12.18 13.76
CA HIS A 356 -17.91 -11.88 13.52
C HIS A 356 -18.23 -11.61 12.05
N ARG A 357 -17.22 -11.66 11.13
CA ARG A 357 -17.36 -11.31 9.71
C ARG A 357 -18.14 -12.33 8.90
N THR A 358 -17.93 -13.61 9.17
CA THR A 358 -18.58 -14.72 8.46
C THR A 358 -18.95 -15.84 9.44
N SER A 359 -20.07 -16.51 9.16
CA SER A 359 -20.46 -17.73 9.85
C SER A 359 -20.01 -18.99 9.10
N ILE A 360 -19.34 -18.85 7.95
CA ILE A 360 -18.89 -19.94 7.10
C ILE A 360 -17.57 -20.48 7.64
N LYS A 361 -17.60 -21.69 8.19
CA LYS A 361 -16.43 -22.33 8.81
C LYS A 361 -15.26 -22.53 7.84
N GLU A 362 -15.53 -22.83 6.60
CA GLU A 362 -14.52 -22.98 5.55
C GLU A 362 -13.69 -21.69 5.38
N MET A 363 -14.35 -20.53 5.43
CA MET A 363 -13.67 -19.24 5.33
C MET A 363 -12.80 -18.96 6.54
N THR A 364 -13.31 -19.19 7.76
CA THR A 364 -12.52 -18.99 8.99
C THR A 364 -11.33 -19.94 9.04
N ASN A 365 -11.52 -21.21 8.69
CA ASN A 365 -10.44 -22.20 8.68
C ASN A 365 -9.31 -21.80 7.73
N ILE A 366 -9.63 -21.31 6.51
CA ILE A 366 -8.59 -20.89 5.56
C ILE A 366 -7.87 -19.64 6.04
N TRP A 367 -8.56 -18.67 6.68
CA TRP A 367 -7.93 -17.49 7.25
C TRP A 367 -6.93 -17.88 8.35
N ASP A 368 -7.31 -18.79 9.25
CA ASP A 368 -6.46 -19.23 10.35
C ASP A 368 -5.21 -19.96 9.85
N VAL A 369 -5.34 -20.84 8.86
CA VAL A 369 -4.21 -21.59 8.32
C VAL A 369 -3.26 -20.68 7.53
N VAL A 370 -3.79 -19.71 6.78
CA VAL A 370 -2.97 -18.70 6.09
C VAL A 370 -2.24 -17.82 7.11
N ARG A 371 -2.91 -17.45 8.21
CA ARG A 371 -2.30 -16.72 9.32
C ARG A 371 -1.12 -17.46 9.94
N LEU A 372 -1.23 -18.79 10.07
CA LEU A 372 -0.13 -19.65 10.55
C LEU A 372 1.01 -19.80 9.54
N GLY A 373 0.79 -19.53 8.26
CA GLY A 373 1.79 -19.59 7.19
C GLY A 373 2.33 -20.98 6.90
N LYS A 374 1.59 -22.06 7.18
CA LYS A 374 2.01 -23.43 6.93
C LYS A 374 1.57 -23.90 5.55
N LYS A 375 2.51 -24.01 4.59
CA LYS A 375 2.26 -24.40 3.20
C LYS A 375 1.33 -25.61 3.05
N LYS A 376 1.67 -26.72 3.72
CA LYS A 376 0.90 -27.98 3.59
C LYS A 376 -0.55 -27.80 4.00
N GLY A 377 -0.81 -27.15 5.14
CA GLY A 377 -2.18 -26.92 5.62
C GLY A 377 -2.99 -26.01 4.69
N ILE A 378 -2.35 -24.98 4.11
CA ILE A 378 -3.01 -24.08 3.15
C ILE A 378 -3.44 -24.86 1.91
N LEU A 379 -2.54 -25.64 1.30
CA LEU A 379 -2.86 -26.44 0.10
C LEU A 379 -3.97 -27.47 0.35
N GLU A 380 -3.92 -28.17 1.48
CA GLU A 380 -4.92 -29.18 1.86
C GLU A 380 -6.32 -28.55 1.99
N LEU A 381 -6.45 -27.41 2.67
CA LEU A 381 -7.75 -26.76 2.84
C LEU A 381 -8.24 -26.09 1.56
N LEU A 382 -7.39 -25.43 0.79
CA LEU A 382 -7.78 -24.85 -0.50
C LEU A 382 -8.31 -25.92 -1.46
N ALA A 383 -7.68 -27.09 -1.48
CA ALA A 383 -8.14 -28.23 -2.30
C ALA A 383 -9.44 -28.83 -1.75
N ALA A 384 -9.53 -29.08 -0.43
CA ALA A 384 -10.69 -29.69 0.21
C ALA A 384 -11.97 -28.85 0.06
N TYR A 385 -11.83 -27.51 0.06
CA TYR A 385 -12.95 -26.58 -0.09
C TYR A 385 -13.15 -26.09 -1.54
N GLU A 386 -12.41 -26.66 -2.49
CA GLU A 386 -12.47 -26.28 -3.91
C GLU A 386 -12.21 -24.77 -4.14
N MET A 387 -11.37 -24.17 -3.30
CA MET A 387 -11.06 -22.73 -3.35
C MET A 387 -9.89 -22.39 -4.27
N THR A 388 -9.30 -23.37 -4.95
CA THR A 388 -8.17 -23.16 -5.87
C THR A 388 -8.44 -23.79 -7.22
N GLU A 389 -7.92 -23.14 -8.27
CA GLU A 389 -8.07 -23.58 -9.65
C GLU A 389 -6.89 -23.06 -10.50
N GLU A 390 -6.59 -23.75 -11.60
CA GLU A 390 -5.68 -23.21 -12.60
C GLU A 390 -6.31 -22.01 -13.31
N ILE A 391 -5.45 -21.12 -13.80
CA ILE A 391 -5.89 -19.92 -14.52
C ILE A 391 -6.71 -20.33 -15.75
N ASN A 392 -7.95 -19.89 -15.82
CA ASN A 392 -8.89 -20.16 -16.89
C ASN A 392 -9.87 -18.99 -17.11
N ASP A 393 -10.81 -19.14 -18.04
CA ASP A 393 -11.74 -18.08 -18.44
C ASP A 393 -12.83 -17.77 -17.38
N ASP A 394 -13.00 -18.59 -16.33
CA ASP A 394 -13.96 -18.30 -15.25
C ASP A 394 -13.57 -17.04 -14.46
N ILE A 395 -12.30 -16.60 -14.55
CA ILE A 395 -11.85 -15.31 -14.01
C ILE A 395 -12.70 -14.16 -14.54
N PHE A 396 -13.16 -14.28 -15.79
CA PHE A 396 -13.95 -13.25 -16.47
C PHE A 396 -15.47 -13.42 -16.29
N ASN A 397 -15.93 -14.44 -15.57
CA ASN A 397 -17.34 -14.63 -15.24
C ASN A 397 -17.65 -14.07 -13.86
N VAL A 398 -17.70 -12.74 -13.74
CA VAL A 398 -17.89 -12.02 -12.46
C VAL A 398 -19.38 -11.78 -12.21
N LYS A 399 -19.83 -12.17 -11.01
CA LYS A 399 -21.20 -11.97 -10.54
C LYS A 399 -21.37 -10.61 -9.86
N GLU A 400 -22.62 -10.23 -9.59
CA GLU A 400 -22.91 -9.08 -8.75
C GLU A 400 -22.30 -9.27 -7.35
N ASN A 401 -21.69 -8.24 -6.77
CA ASN A 401 -20.94 -8.26 -5.50
C ASN A 401 -19.73 -9.21 -5.46
N GLU A 402 -19.18 -9.55 -6.62
CA GLU A 402 -17.91 -10.26 -6.76
C GLU A 402 -16.82 -9.34 -7.30
N VAL A 403 -15.60 -9.47 -6.82
CA VAL A 403 -14.45 -8.69 -7.27
C VAL A 403 -13.29 -9.60 -7.66
N VAL A 404 -12.53 -9.18 -8.68
CA VAL A 404 -11.26 -9.82 -9.03
C VAL A 404 -10.11 -9.02 -8.42
N LEU A 405 -9.27 -9.68 -7.62
CA LEU A 405 -8.10 -9.10 -6.99
C LEU A 405 -6.82 -9.57 -7.69
N CYS A 406 -5.97 -8.62 -8.08
CA CYS A 406 -4.68 -8.88 -8.72
C CYS A 406 -3.58 -8.05 -8.08
N LEU A 407 -2.32 -8.36 -8.40
CA LEU A 407 -1.16 -7.58 -7.94
C LEU A 407 -0.58 -6.68 -9.03
N ASN A 408 -0.71 -7.08 -10.29
CA ASN A 408 -0.20 -6.35 -11.45
C ASN A 408 -1.34 -5.66 -12.21
N TYR A 409 -1.02 -4.53 -12.83
CA TYR A 409 -1.98 -3.79 -13.65
C TYR A 409 -1.98 -4.26 -15.09
N ASP A 410 -0.86 -4.70 -15.61
CA ASP A 410 -0.66 -5.06 -17.00
C ASP A 410 -0.47 -6.56 -17.19
N GLY A 411 -0.55 -7.02 -18.44
CA GLY A 411 -0.55 -8.42 -18.81
C GLY A 411 -1.97 -8.99 -19.03
N LEU A 412 -2.02 -10.24 -19.50
CA LEU A 412 -3.28 -10.89 -19.88
C LEU A 412 -4.27 -10.95 -18.71
N TYR A 413 -3.78 -11.25 -17.51
CA TYR A 413 -4.56 -11.32 -16.28
C TYR A 413 -4.26 -10.15 -15.33
N GLY A 414 -3.79 -9.01 -15.87
CA GLY A 414 -3.62 -7.77 -15.11
C GLY A 414 -4.94 -6.99 -14.99
N ILE A 415 -5.00 -6.11 -13.99
CA ILE A 415 -6.19 -5.31 -13.66
C ILE A 415 -6.76 -4.59 -14.88
N ASN A 416 -5.89 -3.96 -15.69
CA ASN A 416 -6.33 -3.19 -16.86
C ASN A 416 -7.02 -4.05 -17.90
N ASN A 417 -6.48 -5.25 -18.17
CA ASN A 417 -7.04 -6.14 -19.17
C ASN A 417 -8.32 -6.83 -18.67
N ILE A 418 -8.34 -7.27 -17.42
CA ILE A 418 -9.54 -7.84 -16.80
C ILE A 418 -10.67 -6.81 -16.79
N ASN A 419 -10.39 -5.56 -16.40
CA ASN A 419 -11.38 -4.49 -16.43
C ASN A 419 -11.95 -4.26 -17.84
N ARG A 420 -11.09 -4.24 -18.88
CA ARG A 420 -11.55 -4.10 -20.28
C ARG A 420 -12.42 -5.25 -20.74
N TYR A 421 -12.03 -6.48 -20.39
CA TYR A 421 -12.79 -7.67 -20.76
C TYR A 421 -14.16 -7.68 -20.08
N LEU A 422 -14.21 -7.46 -18.77
CA LEU A 422 -15.47 -7.43 -18.01
C LEU A 422 -16.38 -6.27 -18.46
N GLN A 423 -15.79 -5.10 -18.74
CA GLN A 423 -16.53 -3.98 -19.33
C GLN A 423 -17.11 -4.31 -20.70
N SER A 424 -16.45 -5.17 -21.50
CA SER A 424 -16.96 -5.57 -22.80
C SER A 424 -18.32 -6.29 -22.71
N SER A 425 -18.57 -7.01 -21.61
CA SER A 425 -19.83 -7.68 -21.33
C SER A 425 -20.96 -6.73 -20.89
N ASN A 426 -20.64 -5.48 -20.54
CA ASN A 426 -21.64 -4.46 -20.27
C ASN A 426 -22.29 -3.98 -21.60
N PRO A 427 -23.62 -4.19 -21.79
CA PRO A 427 -24.28 -3.92 -23.06
C PRO A 427 -24.53 -2.43 -23.34
N ASN A 428 -24.31 -1.55 -22.37
CA ASN A 428 -24.56 -0.13 -22.50
C ASN A 428 -23.60 0.53 -23.52
N ILE A 429 -24.03 1.66 -24.07
CA ILE A 429 -23.25 2.44 -25.05
C ILE A 429 -21.91 2.83 -24.43
N ALA A 430 -20.83 2.63 -25.18
CA ALA A 430 -19.49 3.04 -24.80
C ALA A 430 -19.22 4.50 -25.20
N TYR A 431 -18.68 5.26 -24.26
CA TYR A 431 -18.22 6.63 -24.46
C TYR A 431 -16.69 6.66 -24.36
N GLU A 432 -16.04 7.19 -25.38
CA GLU A 432 -14.59 7.31 -25.40
C GLU A 432 -14.15 8.62 -24.73
N TYR A 433 -13.25 8.49 -23.76
CA TYR A 433 -12.58 9.63 -23.17
C TYR A 433 -11.09 9.34 -23.01
N GLN A 434 -10.28 10.14 -23.65
CA GLN A 434 -8.85 9.93 -23.82
C GLN A 434 -8.56 8.55 -24.43
N GLN A 435 -8.04 7.59 -23.96
CA GLN A 435 -7.78 6.26 -24.54
C GLN A 435 -8.58 5.15 -23.83
N ASN A 436 -9.59 5.54 -23.05
CA ASN A 436 -10.39 4.62 -22.27
C ASN A 436 -11.86 4.72 -22.67
N LEU A 437 -12.55 3.61 -22.52
CA LEU A 437 -14.00 3.52 -22.70
C LEU A 437 -14.70 3.55 -21.35
N TYR A 438 -15.85 4.19 -21.29
CA TYR A 438 -16.72 4.27 -20.10
C TYR A 438 -18.15 3.95 -20.50
N LYS A 439 -18.84 3.19 -19.68
CA LYS A 439 -20.23 2.82 -19.92
C LYS A 439 -21.08 3.09 -18.69
N VAL A 440 -22.36 3.38 -18.89
CA VAL A 440 -23.32 3.38 -17.79
C VAL A 440 -23.31 2.00 -17.13
N SER A 441 -23.45 1.96 -15.83
CA SER A 441 -23.34 0.78 -14.96
C SER A 441 -21.92 0.25 -14.73
N ASP A 442 -20.86 0.88 -15.25
CA ASP A 442 -19.50 0.52 -14.88
C ASP A 442 -19.24 0.84 -13.39
N PRO A 443 -18.71 -0.12 -12.60
CA PRO A 443 -18.19 0.18 -11.28
C PRO A 443 -16.92 1.02 -11.39
N ILE A 444 -16.77 1.97 -10.48
CA ILE A 444 -15.58 2.83 -10.42
C ILE A 444 -15.03 2.93 -9.01
N ILE A 445 -13.77 3.31 -8.94
CA ILE A 445 -13.09 3.67 -7.71
C ILE A 445 -12.39 5.02 -7.90
N PHE A 446 -12.58 5.94 -6.96
CA PHE A 446 -11.87 7.22 -6.99
C PHE A 446 -10.38 7.01 -6.70
N ILE A 447 -9.53 7.81 -7.36
CA ILE A 447 -8.07 7.72 -7.28
C ILE A 447 -7.43 9.06 -6.89
N THR A 448 -8.20 9.95 -6.30
CA THR A 448 -7.76 11.27 -5.86
C THR A 448 -8.03 11.49 -4.38
N ASN A 449 -7.21 12.35 -3.75
CA ASN A 449 -7.43 12.87 -2.41
C ASN A 449 -7.74 14.37 -2.40
N ASP A 450 -7.85 15.00 -3.58
CA ASP A 450 -8.02 16.46 -3.70
C ASP A 450 -9.31 16.96 -3.06
N TYR A 451 -10.32 16.10 -2.97
CA TYR A 451 -11.63 16.39 -2.40
C TYR A 451 -11.91 15.64 -1.09
N SER A 452 -10.86 15.11 -0.43
CA SER A 452 -11.02 14.25 0.75
C SER A 452 -11.70 14.95 1.93
N GLN A 453 -11.48 16.26 2.09
CA GLN A 453 -12.17 17.08 3.10
C GLN A 453 -13.69 17.15 2.91
N TYR A 454 -14.18 16.92 1.70
CA TYR A 454 -15.61 16.93 1.34
C TYR A 454 -16.22 15.52 1.24
N GLY A 455 -15.43 14.47 1.44
CA GLY A 455 -15.87 13.07 1.43
C GLY A 455 -15.55 12.29 0.16
N ILE A 456 -15.01 12.90 -0.92
CA ILE A 456 -14.48 12.18 -2.08
C ILE A 456 -12.97 11.96 -1.89
N TYR A 457 -12.57 10.71 -1.72
CA TYR A 457 -11.21 10.32 -1.37
C TYR A 457 -10.76 9.09 -2.16
N ASN A 458 -9.47 8.82 -2.15
CA ASN A 458 -8.89 7.64 -2.79
C ASN A 458 -9.49 6.35 -2.21
N ASN A 459 -9.93 5.44 -3.08
CA ASN A 459 -10.63 4.19 -2.81
C ASN A 459 -12.13 4.32 -2.47
N LEU A 460 -12.76 5.49 -2.62
CA LEU A 460 -14.20 5.60 -2.58
C LEU A 460 -14.81 4.88 -3.80
N ASN A 461 -15.75 3.98 -3.54
CA ASN A 461 -16.43 3.20 -4.58
C ASN A 461 -17.70 3.89 -5.08
N GLY A 462 -18.01 3.66 -6.34
CA GLY A 462 -19.23 4.16 -6.96
C GLY A 462 -19.57 3.42 -8.26
N LYS A 463 -20.66 3.83 -8.89
CA LYS A 463 -21.16 3.28 -10.15
C LYS A 463 -21.59 4.40 -11.07
N ILE A 464 -21.19 4.37 -12.33
CA ILE A 464 -21.63 5.33 -13.33
C ILE A 464 -23.12 5.10 -13.61
N VAL A 465 -23.96 6.11 -13.38
CA VAL A 465 -25.41 6.03 -13.65
C VAL A 465 -25.82 6.81 -14.89
N GLU A 466 -25.04 7.82 -15.27
CA GLU A 466 -25.28 8.60 -16.48
C GLU A 466 -23.96 9.10 -17.07
N ILE A 467 -23.88 9.13 -18.39
CA ILE A 467 -22.78 9.76 -19.12
C ILE A 467 -23.41 10.73 -20.15
N ASN A 468 -23.01 11.97 -20.09
CA ASN A 468 -23.47 12.99 -21.01
C ASN A 468 -22.28 13.54 -21.80
N ASP A 469 -22.27 13.24 -23.07
CA ASP A 469 -21.19 13.59 -23.99
C ASP A 469 -21.68 14.72 -24.94
N LYS A 470 -21.38 15.96 -24.57
CA LYS A 470 -21.81 17.14 -25.34
C LYS A 470 -20.60 18.00 -25.72
N ASN A 471 -20.38 18.17 -27.02
CA ASN A 471 -19.35 19.05 -27.60
C ASN A 471 -17.94 18.78 -27.00
N GLU A 472 -17.40 19.75 -26.27
CA GLU A 472 -16.05 19.71 -25.69
C GLU A 472 -16.01 19.16 -24.28
N ILE A 473 -17.17 18.88 -23.65
CA ILE A 473 -17.27 18.44 -22.26
C ILE A 473 -17.91 17.06 -22.19
N ILE A 474 -17.34 16.21 -21.36
CA ILE A 474 -17.97 14.97 -20.93
C ILE A 474 -18.32 15.06 -19.44
N THR A 475 -19.55 14.68 -19.11
CA THR A 475 -20.05 14.69 -17.73
C THR A 475 -20.41 13.28 -17.30
N PHE A 476 -19.92 12.87 -16.14
CA PHE A 476 -20.25 11.60 -15.49
C PHE A 476 -21.08 11.86 -14.25
N LYS A 477 -22.26 11.24 -14.14
CA LYS A 477 -23.01 11.14 -12.90
C LYS A 477 -22.72 9.78 -12.26
N ILE A 478 -22.18 9.79 -11.04
CA ILE A 478 -21.67 8.61 -10.35
C ILE A 478 -22.44 8.46 -9.05
N GLU A 479 -23.17 7.36 -8.88
CA GLU A 479 -23.76 6.98 -7.60
C GLU A 479 -22.63 6.58 -6.65
N LEU A 480 -22.59 7.22 -5.48
CA LEU A 480 -21.61 6.93 -4.44
C LEU A 480 -22.19 5.92 -3.46
N PHE A 481 -21.40 4.92 -3.07
CA PHE A 481 -21.90 3.88 -2.14
C PHE A 481 -21.87 4.34 -0.69
N ASP A 482 -21.05 5.37 -0.38
CA ASP A 482 -21.00 6.00 0.93
C ASP A 482 -21.86 7.26 0.97
N LYS A 483 -22.46 7.54 2.14
CA LYS A 483 -23.13 8.82 2.37
C LYS A 483 -22.10 9.93 2.52
N MET A 484 -22.32 11.03 1.81
CA MET A 484 -21.46 12.20 1.86
C MET A 484 -21.76 13.10 3.04
N SER A 485 -20.71 13.69 3.60
CA SER A 485 -20.82 14.70 4.67
C SER A 485 -21.06 16.11 4.14
N TYR A 486 -20.78 16.33 2.87
CA TYR A 486 -20.93 17.62 2.21
C TYR A 486 -21.68 17.45 0.87
N ILE A 487 -22.65 18.32 0.64
CA ILE A 487 -23.44 18.41 -0.60
C ILE A 487 -23.18 19.79 -1.21
N GLY A 488 -22.77 19.85 -2.47
CA GLY A 488 -22.50 21.08 -3.21
C GLY A 488 -21.26 21.00 -4.10
N LYS A 489 -20.84 22.15 -4.62
CA LYS A 489 -19.67 22.24 -5.51
C LYS A 489 -18.37 22.09 -4.71
N LEU A 490 -17.51 21.15 -5.13
CA LEU A 490 -16.18 20.92 -4.58
C LEU A 490 -15.11 21.67 -5.39
N SER A 491 -15.36 21.81 -6.69
CA SER A 491 -14.51 22.56 -7.62
C SER A 491 -15.34 22.99 -8.84
N SER A 492 -14.71 23.61 -9.85
CA SER A 492 -15.35 23.87 -11.15
C SER A 492 -15.73 22.58 -11.90
N GLU A 493 -15.17 21.44 -11.52
CA GLU A 493 -15.25 20.18 -12.26
C GLU A 493 -15.96 19.06 -11.49
N VAL A 494 -16.16 19.22 -10.17
CA VAL A 494 -16.76 18.20 -9.31
C VAL A 494 -17.80 18.82 -8.39
N GLU A 495 -18.99 18.23 -8.41
CA GLU A 495 -20.12 18.59 -7.53
C GLU A 495 -20.71 17.32 -6.90
N VAL A 496 -21.14 17.40 -5.66
CA VAL A 496 -21.89 16.33 -4.99
C VAL A 496 -23.34 16.79 -4.81
N ILE A 497 -24.27 15.94 -5.23
CA ILE A 497 -25.70 16.16 -5.08
C ILE A 497 -26.35 14.99 -4.33
N GLU A 498 -27.48 15.23 -3.70
CA GLU A 498 -28.32 14.19 -3.09
C GLU A 498 -29.68 14.14 -3.79
N GLU A 499 -30.07 12.97 -4.25
CA GLU A 499 -31.37 12.69 -4.87
C GLU A 499 -31.90 11.37 -4.29
N ASP A 500 -33.15 11.32 -3.88
CA ASP A 500 -33.82 10.12 -3.34
C ASP A 500 -33.00 9.39 -2.25
N SER A 501 -32.39 10.16 -1.34
CA SER A 501 -31.52 9.66 -0.26
C SER A 501 -30.23 8.95 -0.72
N LYS A 502 -29.86 9.11 -1.99
CA LYS A 502 -28.58 8.67 -2.56
C LYS A 502 -27.69 9.85 -2.88
N CYS A 503 -26.39 9.68 -2.70
CA CYS A 503 -25.40 10.68 -3.06
C CYS A 503 -24.81 10.40 -4.44
N TYR A 504 -24.65 11.46 -5.23
CA TYR A 504 -24.04 11.37 -6.55
C TYR A 504 -22.92 12.39 -6.67
N ALA A 505 -21.82 11.96 -7.30
CA ALA A 505 -20.79 12.88 -7.77
C ALA A 505 -21.02 13.19 -9.26
N ILE A 506 -21.12 14.46 -9.58
CA ILE A 506 -21.10 14.97 -10.97
C ILE A 506 -19.68 15.37 -11.27
N VAL A 507 -19.05 14.71 -12.26
CA VAL A 507 -17.68 14.98 -12.69
C VAL A 507 -17.70 15.47 -14.13
N GLU A 508 -17.29 16.72 -14.33
CA GLU A 508 -17.19 17.36 -15.66
C GLU A 508 -15.73 17.47 -16.09
N LYS A 509 -15.44 17.08 -17.32
CA LYS A 509 -14.08 17.15 -17.88
C LYS A 509 -14.08 17.62 -19.33
N LEU A 510 -13.08 18.41 -19.68
CA LEU A 510 -12.83 18.82 -21.06
C LEU A 510 -12.27 17.64 -21.86
N LYS A 511 -12.80 17.40 -23.05
CA LYS A 511 -12.29 16.36 -23.97
C LYS A 511 -10.98 16.71 -24.61
N TYR A 512 -10.82 17.98 -24.95
CA TYR A 512 -9.65 18.52 -25.64
C TYR A 512 -9.18 19.77 -24.93
N TYR A 513 -7.90 19.93 -24.86
CA TYR A 513 -7.29 21.15 -24.36
C TYR A 513 -6.43 21.78 -25.45
N THR A 514 -6.66 23.05 -25.73
CA THR A 514 -6.03 23.78 -26.86
C THR A 514 -4.84 24.64 -26.46
N ASP A 515 -4.58 24.84 -25.16
CA ASP A 515 -3.55 25.77 -24.70
C ASP A 515 -2.21 25.06 -24.46
N LYS A 516 -1.21 25.39 -25.27
CA LYS A 516 0.12 24.73 -25.28
C LYS A 516 1.03 25.12 -24.11
N TYR A 517 0.64 26.08 -23.27
CA TYR A 517 1.52 26.73 -22.30
C TYR A 517 1.13 26.52 -20.83
N ASP A 518 0.06 25.79 -20.54
CA ASP A 518 -0.41 25.61 -19.17
C ASP A 518 0.11 24.30 -18.56
N SER A 519 0.91 24.42 -17.49
CA SER A 519 1.45 23.27 -16.73
C SER A 519 0.38 22.47 -15.99
N ASP A 520 -0.84 23.03 -15.83
CA ASP A 520 -1.99 22.39 -15.16
C ASP A 520 -2.83 21.50 -16.09
N MET A 521 -2.39 21.32 -17.32
CA MET A 521 -3.06 20.48 -18.34
C MET A 521 -3.42 19.07 -17.86
N ASP A 522 -2.58 18.50 -17.00
CA ASP A 522 -2.71 17.12 -16.56
C ASP A 522 -3.86 16.92 -15.56
N THR A 523 -4.25 17.94 -14.82
CA THR A 523 -5.31 17.85 -13.82
C THR A 523 -6.70 18.05 -14.40
N ARG A 524 -6.85 18.96 -15.36
CA ARG A 524 -8.15 19.32 -15.98
C ARG A 524 -8.73 18.25 -16.91
N THR A 525 -7.86 17.40 -17.48
CA THR A 525 -8.26 16.30 -18.36
C THR A 525 -8.25 14.95 -17.70
N LYS A 526 -7.60 14.79 -16.52
CA LYS A 526 -7.52 13.52 -15.82
C LYS A 526 -8.77 13.26 -15.01
N LEU A 527 -9.39 12.09 -15.22
CA LEU A 527 -10.51 11.67 -14.39
C LEU A 527 -10.03 11.33 -12.96
N PRO A 528 -10.80 11.76 -11.94
CA PRO A 528 -10.49 11.44 -10.55
C PRO A 528 -10.83 10.00 -10.17
N PHE A 529 -11.27 9.17 -11.11
CA PHE A 529 -11.68 7.78 -10.90
C PHE A 529 -11.19 6.87 -12.02
N GLN A 530 -11.25 5.57 -11.78
CA GLN A 530 -10.96 4.51 -12.73
C GLN A 530 -12.02 3.40 -12.64
N ILE A 531 -12.15 2.60 -13.71
CA ILE A 531 -13.01 1.39 -13.74
C ILE A 531 -12.48 0.36 -12.72
N SER A 532 -13.38 -0.35 -12.04
CA SER A 532 -13.05 -1.23 -10.91
C SER A 532 -13.80 -2.56 -10.84
N TYR A 533 -14.02 -3.22 -11.97
CA TYR A 533 -14.43 -4.64 -11.96
C TYR A 533 -13.34 -5.53 -11.34
N ALA A 534 -12.08 -5.17 -11.58
CA ALA A 534 -10.91 -5.73 -10.91
C ALA A 534 -10.10 -4.61 -10.26
N MET A 535 -9.46 -4.91 -9.13
CA MET A 535 -8.63 -3.96 -8.39
C MET A 535 -7.40 -4.62 -7.77
N SER A 536 -6.44 -3.80 -7.31
CA SER A 536 -5.28 -4.34 -6.60
C SER A 536 -5.66 -4.76 -5.18
N ILE A 537 -4.95 -5.77 -4.66
CA ILE A 537 -5.11 -6.22 -3.27
C ILE A 537 -4.92 -5.05 -2.30
N HIS A 538 -3.98 -4.15 -2.58
CA HIS A 538 -3.74 -2.94 -1.77
C HIS A 538 -4.97 -1.99 -1.76
N LYS A 539 -5.65 -1.82 -2.89
CA LYS A 539 -6.87 -0.99 -2.95
C LYS A 539 -8.08 -1.65 -2.31
N ALA A 540 -8.11 -2.98 -2.26
CA ALA A 540 -9.17 -3.73 -1.60
C ALA A 540 -9.07 -3.70 -0.06
N GLN A 541 -8.02 -3.13 0.48
CA GLN A 541 -7.84 -3.03 1.91
C GLN A 541 -8.90 -2.13 2.56
N GLY A 542 -9.41 -2.55 3.72
CA GLY A 542 -10.54 -1.90 4.38
C GLY A 542 -11.90 -2.16 3.72
N LEU A 543 -11.92 -2.78 2.50
CA LEU A 543 -13.14 -3.18 1.80
C LEU A 543 -13.45 -4.66 2.08
N GLU A 544 -14.70 -5.04 1.86
CA GLU A 544 -15.21 -6.40 2.02
C GLU A 544 -16.19 -6.74 0.89
N PHE A 545 -16.10 -7.96 0.38
CA PHE A 545 -16.90 -8.42 -0.74
C PHE A 545 -17.56 -9.76 -0.41
N ASP A 546 -18.73 -10.02 -0.96
CA ASP A 546 -19.41 -11.30 -0.78
C ASP A 546 -18.62 -12.45 -1.43
N SER A 547 -18.07 -12.21 -2.61
CA SER A 547 -17.26 -13.17 -3.37
C SER A 547 -15.96 -12.51 -3.87
N VAL A 548 -14.87 -13.24 -3.78
CA VAL A 548 -13.54 -12.76 -4.23
C VAL A 548 -12.87 -13.81 -5.10
N LYS A 549 -12.42 -13.38 -6.26
CA LYS A 549 -11.48 -14.11 -7.12
C LYS A 549 -10.09 -13.50 -7.00
N ILE A 550 -9.09 -14.27 -6.64
CA ILE A 550 -7.70 -13.82 -6.56
C ILE A 550 -6.93 -14.41 -7.73
N VAL A 551 -6.26 -13.58 -8.50
CA VAL A 551 -5.45 -14.02 -9.64
C VAL A 551 -3.98 -13.73 -9.37
N ILE A 552 -3.16 -14.79 -9.34
CA ILE A 552 -1.72 -14.71 -9.13
C ILE A 552 -1.01 -15.35 -10.31
N THR A 553 -0.27 -14.55 -11.06
CA THR A 553 0.48 -14.99 -12.23
C THR A 553 1.97 -15.07 -11.94
N LYS A 554 2.74 -15.75 -12.79
CA LYS A 554 4.18 -15.86 -12.66
C LYS A 554 4.92 -14.51 -12.68
N GLU A 555 4.34 -13.52 -13.35
CA GLU A 555 4.89 -12.16 -13.41
C GLU A 555 4.78 -11.41 -12.08
N SER A 556 3.90 -11.85 -11.18
CA SER A 556 3.61 -11.17 -9.91
C SER A 556 3.80 -12.05 -8.67
N ASP A 557 4.19 -13.31 -8.80
CA ASP A 557 4.28 -14.27 -7.69
C ASP A 557 5.30 -13.83 -6.61
N GLU A 558 6.42 -13.19 -7.01
CA GLU A 558 7.43 -12.68 -6.08
C GLU A 558 6.92 -11.51 -5.21
N LEU A 559 5.83 -10.85 -5.60
CA LEU A 559 5.22 -9.76 -4.86
C LEU A 559 4.24 -10.25 -3.79
N VAL A 560 3.92 -11.55 -3.79
CA VAL A 560 2.95 -12.13 -2.86
C VAL A 560 3.65 -12.50 -1.55
N THR A 561 3.65 -11.58 -0.60
CA THR A 561 4.05 -11.85 0.78
C THR A 561 2.91 -12.54 1.54
N LYS A 562 3.22 -13.12 2.71
CA LYS A 562 2.22 -13.69 3.63
C LYS A 562 1.10 -12.71 3.92
N ASN A 563 1.46 -11.47 4.24
CA ASN A 563 0.53 -10.42 4.63
C ASN A 563 -0.36 -9.98 3.46
N ILE A 564 0.18 -9.90 2.25
CA ILE A 564 -0.60 -9.63 1.03
C ILE A 564 -1.58 -10.77 0.77
N PHE A 565 -1.13 -12.02 0.87
CA PHE A 565 -1.98 -13.18 0.64
C PHE A 565 -3.10 -13.27 1.69
N TYR A 566 -2.76 -13.11 2.98
CA TYR A 566 -3.74 -13.07 4.07
C TYR A 566 -4.76 -11.93 3.89
N THR A 567 -4.29 -10.74 3.55
CA THR A 567 -5.19 -9.61 3.27
C THR A 567 -6.15 -9.91 2.14
N ALA A 568 -5.68 -10.52 1.04
CA ALA A 568 -6.52 -10.86 -0.09
C ALA A 568 -7.61 -11.89 0.27
N VAL A 569 -7.24 -12.99 0.95
CA VAL A 569 -8.20 -14.05 1.31
C VAL A 569 -9.23 -13.57 2.33
N THR A 570 -8.85 -12.63 3.21
CA THR A 570 -9.76 -12.06 4.21
C THR A 570 -10.72 -10.99 3.65
N ARG A 571 -10.61 -10.61 2.37
CA ARG A 571 -11.60 -9.73 1.72
C ARG A 571 -12.92 -10.45 1.42
N ALA A 572 -12.89 -11.77 1.27
CA ALA A 572 -14.06 -12.58 0.97
C ALA A 572 -14.89 -12.86 2.23
N LYS A 573 -16.21 -12.58 2.17
CA LYS A 573 -17.16 -12.94 3.24
C LYS A 573 -17.71 -14.35 3.07
N ASN A 574 -18.15 -14.68 1.85
CA ASN A 574 -18.93 -15.88 1.59
C ASN A 574 -18.24 -16.86 0.62
N LYS A 575 -17.53 -16.36 -0.38
CA LYS A 575 -16.89 -17.17 -1.42
C LYS A 575 -15.50 -16.68 -1.75
N LEU A 576 -14.57 -17.61 -1.88
CA LEU A 576 -13.20 -17.38 -2.28
C LEU A 576 -12.81 -18.33 -3.40
N LYS A 577 -12.12 -17.83 -4.43
CA LYS A 577 -11.49 -18.64 -5.46
C LYS A 577 -10.12 -18.06 -5.81
N ILE A 578 -9.09 -18.88 -5.85
CA ILE A 578 -7.72 -18.47 -6.16
C ILE A 578 -7.31 -19.15 -7.46
N TYR A 579 -6.91 -18.33 -8.44
CA TYR A 579 -6.46 -18.76 -9.77
C TYR A 579 -4.95 -18.59 -9.89
N TRP A 580 -4.25 -19.69 -10.00
CA TRP A 580 -2.79 -19.73 -10.19
C TRP A 580 -2.34 -21.03 -10.84
N GLN A 581 -1.15 -21.06 -11.41
CA GLN A 581 -0.53 -22.30 -11.87
C GLN A 581 0.10 -23.04 -10.68
N PRO A 582 0.24 -24.39 -10.72
CA PRO A 582 0.82 -25.17 -9.62
C PRO A 582 2.23 -24.71 -9.20
N GLU A 583 3.06 -24.32 -10.16
CA GLU A 583 4.41 -23.82 -9.90
C GLU A 583 4.38 -22.47 -9.13
N VAL A 584 3.44 -21.59 -9.51
CA VAL A 584 3.21 -20.31 -8.83
C VAL A 584 2.72 -20.52 -7.41
N ALA A 585 1.74 -21.42 -7.22
CA ALA A 585 1.22 -21.78 -5.91
C ALA A 585 2.34 -22.28 -4.98
N ASN A 586 3.18 -23.19 -5.48
CA ASN A 586 4.31 -23.73 -4.72
C ASN A 586 5.31 -22.62 -4.34
N TYR A 587 5.69 -21.78 -5.29
CA TYR A 587 6.65 -20.68 -5.05
C TYR A 587 6.12 -19.69 -4.00
N VAL A 588 4.87 -19.24 -4.15
CA VAL A 588 4.24 -18.30 -3.22
C VAL A 588 4.16 -18.88 -1.81
N LEU A 589 3.72 -20.12 -1.67
CA LEU A 589 3.56 -20.74 -0.36
C LEU A 589 4.88 -21.10 0.31
N ASP A 590 5.94 -21.41 -0.46
CA ASP A 590 7.30 -21.56 0.07
C ASP A 590 7.83 -20.22 0.61
N ASN A 591 7.60 -19.12 -0.10
CA ASN A 591 7.97 -17.78 0.36
C ASN A 591 7.22 -17.40 1.64
N ILE A 592 5.92 -17.70 1.73
CA ILE A 592 5.11 -17.48 2.94
C ILE A 592 5.69 -18.23 4.13
N GLU A 593 6.00 -19.51 3.99
CA GLU A 593 6.55 -20.34 5.07
C GLU A 593 7.95 -19.87 5.51
N ASN A 594 8.78 -19.41 4.59
CA ASN A 594 10.11 -18.88 4.87
C ASN A 594 10.07 -17.50 5.54
N SER A 595 9.12 -16.64 5.21
CA SER A 595 8.97 -15.31 5.80
C SER A 595 8.66 -15.34 7.30
N VAL A 596 7.96 -16.36 7.76
CA VAL A 596 7.69 -16.57 9.21
C VAL A 596 8.97 -16.77 10.01
N LYS A 597 10.01 -17.34 9.40
CA LYS A 597 11.31 -17.60 10.07
C LYS A 597 12.17 -16.35 10.21
N SER A 598 12.09 -15.39 9.31
CA SER A 598 12.93 -14.18 9.32
C SER A 598 12.54 -13.17 10.40
N LYS A 599 11.26 -13.02 10.71
CA LYS A 599 10.76 -12.08 11.74
C LYS A 599 11.25 -12.41 13.15
N SER A 600 11.58 -13.67 13.43
CA SER A 600 12.11 -14.09 14.75
C SER A 600 13.50 -13.51 15.08
N VAL A 601 14.28 -13.11 14.07
CA VAL A 601 15.63 -12.55 14.25
C VAL A 601 15.57 -11.14 14.82
N ASP A 602 14.67 -10.31 14.35
CA ASP A 602 14.49 -8.94 14.84
C ASP A 602 14.15 -8.94 16.34
N LEU A 603 13.23 -9.83 16.75
CA LEU A 603 12.85 -10.00 18.14
C LEU A 603 14.03 -10.45 19.01
N LEU A 604 14.82 -11.43 18.56
CA LEU A 604 15.97 -11.92 19.32
C LEU A 604 16.99 -10.81 19.58
N ILE A 605 17.36 -10.05 18.55
CA ILE A 605 18.38 -8.99 18.68
C ILE A 605 17.89 -7.84 19.55
N LEU A 606 16.59 -7.50 19.46
CA LEU A 606 16.03 -6.38 20.21
C LEU A 606 15.71 -6.77 21.67
N SER A 607 15.27 -8.01 21.95
CA SER A 607 14.98 -8.49 23.31
C SER A 607 16.24 -8.62 24.20
N GLU A 608 17.43 -8.80 23.61
CA GLU A 608 18.69 -8.80 24.36
C GLU A 608 19.08 -7.42 24.92
N LYS A 609 18.43 -6.33 24.43
CA LYS A 609 18.74 -4.95 24.82
C LYS A 609 17.70 -4.31 25.75
N HIS A 610 16.52 -4.88 25.83
CA HIS A 610 15.39 -4.40 26.63
C HIS A 610 14.86 -5.47 27.59
#